data_ac5d96e03ffd7772f746709bee5e9105
#
_entry.id   ac5d96e03ffd7772f746709bee5e9105
#
_cell.length_a   1.000
_cell.length_b   1.000
_cell.length_c   1.000
_cell.angle_alpha   90.00
_cell.angle_beta   90.00
_cell.angle_gamma   90.00
#
_symmetry.space_group_name_H-M   'P 1'
#
loop_
_entity.id
_entity.type
_entity.pdbx_description
1 polymer ?
#
loop_
_entity_poly.entity_id
_entity_poly.type
_entity_poly.pdbx_seq_one_letter_code
_entity_poly.pdbx_strand_id
1 'polypeptide(L)'
;MIAQHTQPLPDNLRATAAYIAGLQLPSGALPWFEGGITDPWDHVEAIMGLTVAGSFSNAVAGFGWLHKMQRADGAWFAAYQDDTVADDSRAETNFVAYVATGLWHYYLATQDKDTLAQFWPMVQRAISFVLDQQAPSGEIYWAVDTKTGPSKDALVTGCSAIYKSLACACHIAQLLGHESASWLDARSRLGRALRHKPKRFDRTWESKARYSMDWFYPVLSGVITGPDAKQRLEEKWDAFVEEDLGCRCVVDQPWVTIAETCELIMACIVAGERERALSLYQNIQRFQLEDGSWWTGYVFPDDAYWPDEKPTWTAGAVLLAADSLFDLTPASTLFKTVEST
;
A
#
# COMPACT_ATOMS: atom_id res chain seq x y z
N MET A 1 -12.59 -21.43 12.19
CA MET A 1 -13.85 -20.78 11.77
C MET A 1 -13.44 -19.46 11.14
N ILE A 2 -13.66 -19.28 9.83
CA ILE A 2 -13.39 -18.02 9.13
C ILE A 2 -14.32 -16.97 9.74
N ALA A 3 -13.79 -15.83 10.19
CA ALA A 3 -14.60 -14.74 10.71
C ALA A 3 -15.55 -14.28 9.59
N GLN A 4 -16.84 -14.41 9.82
CA GLN A 4 -17.85 -13.92 8.88
C GLN A 4 -17.93 -12.41 9.01
N HIS A 5 -18.04 -11.70 7.87
CA HIS A 5 -18.42 -10.30 7.85
C HIS A 5 -19.65 -10.08 8.75
N THR A 6 -19.58 -9.12 9.64
CA THR A 6 -20.68 -8.81 10.57
C THR A 6 -21.88 -8.20 9.84
N GLN A 7 -21.67 -7.64 8.64
CA GLN A 7 -22.70 -7.12 7.74
C GLN A 7 -22.31 -7.36 6.26
N PRO A 8 -23.29 -7.56 5.35
CA PRO A 8 -23.00 -7.66 3.93
C PRO A 8 -22.43 -6.33 3.41
N LEU A 9 -21.41 -6.42 2.56
CA LEU A 9 -20.86 -5.22 1.90
C LEU A 9 -21.94 -4.47 1.12
N PRO A 10 -21.92 -3.12 1.10
CA PRO A 10 -22.73 -2.32 0.19
C PRO A 10 -22.58 -2.75 -1.27
N ASP A 11 -23.63 -2.56 -2.07
CA ASP A 11 -23.69 -3.03 -3.46
C ASP A 11 -22.56 -2.45 -4.33
N ASN A 12 -22.26 -1.18 -4.16
CA ASN A 12 -21.16 -0.52 -4.87
C ASN A 12 -19.80 -1.12 -4.54
N LEU A 13 -19.53 -1.47 -3.28
CA LEU A 13 -18.28 -2.13 -2.88
C LEU A 13 -18.22 -3.59 -3.35
N ARG A 14 -19.38 -4.29 -3.43
CA ARG A 14 -19.43 -5.62 -4.05
C ARG A 14 -19.11 -5.56 -5.54
N ALA A 15 -19.64 -4.57 -6.26
CA ALA A 15 -19.31 -4.35 -7.67
C ALA A 15 -17.81 -4.06 -7.85
N THR A 16 -17.22 -3.23 -6.99
CA THR A 16 -15.77 -2.96 -6.99
C THR A 16 -14.94 -4.22 -6.80
N ALA A 17 -15.30 -5.07 -5.86
CA ALA A 17 -14.61 -6.35 -5.64
C ALA A 17 -14.78 -7.32 -6.82
N ALA A 18 -15.98 -7.37 -7.41
CA ALA A 18 -16.24 -8.19 -8.60
C ALA A 18 -15.40 -7.72 -9.81
N TYR A 19 -15.22 -6.42 -9.97
CA TYR A 19 -14.32 -5.84 -10.98
C TYR A 19 -12.88 -6.34 -10.80
N ILE A 20 -12.30 -6.23 -9.60
CA ILE A 20 -10.94 -6.71 -9.32
C ILE A 20 -10.84 -8.22 -9.60
N ALA A 21 -11.78 -9.01 -9.07
CA ALA A 21 -11.79 -10.46 -9.24
C ALA A 21 -11.93 -10.88 -10.71
N GLY A 22 -12.69 -10.11 -11.51
CA GLY A 22 -12.90 -10.36 -12.94
C GLY A 22 -11.65 -10.17 -13.80
N LEU A 23 -10.70 -9.34 -13.33
CA LEU A 23 -9.42 -9.09 -14.01
C LEU A 23 -8.29 -10.03 -13.54
N GLN A 24 -8.53 -10.81 -12.48
CA GLN A 24 -7.50 -11.73 -11.99
C GLN A 24 -7.20 -12.81 -13.02
N LEU A 25 -5.93 -12.95 -13.38
CA LEU A 25 -5.49 -14.00 -14.32
C LEU A 25 -5.59 -15.39 -13.68
N PRO A 26 -5.67 -16.46 -14.48
CA PRO A 26 -5.69 -17.84 -13.98
C PRO A 26 -4.47 -18.20 -13.12
N SER A 27 -3.34 -17.50 -13.29
CA SER A 27 -2.14 -17.62 -12.48
C SER A 27 -2.27 -17.05 -11.08
N GLY A 28 -3.28 -16.19 -10.84
CA GLY A 28 -3.48 -15.41 -9.64
C GLY A 28 -2.98 -13.96 -9.73
N ALA A 29 -2.27 -13.57 -10.80
CA ALA A 29 -1.84 -12.20 -11.02
C ALA A 29 -3.04 -11.23 -11.10
N LEU A 30 -2.87 -10.03 -10.58
CA LEU A 30 -3.83 -8.93 -10.64
C LEU A 30 -3.17 -7.78 -11.42
N PRO A 31 -3.37 -7.70 -12.74
CA PRO A 31 -2.85 -6.61 -13.54
C PRO A 31 -3.55 -5.29 -13.20
N TRP A 32 -2.93 -4.17 -13.54
CA TRP A 32 -3.52 -2.84 -13.34
C TRP A 32 -4.91 -2.75 -13.99
N PHE A 33 -5.02 -3.23 -15.21
CA PHE A 33 -6.26 -3.33 -16.00
C PHE A 33 -6.11 -4.45 -17.02
N GLU A 34 -7.12 -4.73 -17.82
CA GLU A 34 -7.07 -5.77 -18.83
C GLU A 34 -5.90 -5.58 -19.80
N GLY A 35 -5.00 -6.55 -19.88
CA GLY A 35 -3.80 -6.51 -20.70
C GLY A 35 -2.70 -5.56 -20.16
N GLY A 36 -2.88 -5.00 -18.98
CA GLY A 36 -1.88 -4.16 -18.31
C GLY A 36 -0.79 -4.94 -17.60
N ILE A 37 0.16 -4.20 -17.03
CA ILE A 37 1.22 -4.78 -16.21
C ILE A 37 0.72 -5.16 -14.81
N THR A 38 1.47 -6.02 -14.15
CA THR A 38 1.36 -6.34 -12.72
C THR A 38 2.69 -5.97 -12.06
N ASP A 39 2.69 -5.07 -11.10
CA ASP A 39 3.81 -4.86 -10.18
C ASP A 39 3.48 -5.38 -8.79
N PRO A 40 4.47 -5.66 -7.94
CA PRO A 40 4.22 -6.28 -6.63
C PRO A 40 3.45 -5.40 -5.65
N TRP A 41 3.58 -4.07 -5.72
CA TRP A 41 2.89 -3.15 -4.80
C TRP A 41 1.39 -3.11 -5.08
N ASP A 42 1.03 -2.76 -6.30
CA ASP A 42 -0.36 -2.59 -6.71
C ASP A 42 -1.12 -3.93 -6.69
N HIS A 43 -0.41 -5.01 -6.99
CA HIS A 43 -0.94 -6.36 -6.85
C HIS A 43 -1.33 -6.68 -5.39
N VAL A 44 -0.49 -6.33 -4.41
CA VAL A 44 -0.81 -6.53 -2.98
C VAL A 44 -1.96 -5.62 -2.55
N GLU A 45 -2.04 -4.39 -3.05
CA GLU A 45 -3.15 -3.47 -2.80
C GLU A 45 -4.48 -4.07 -3.25
N ALA A 46 -4.52 -4.61 -4.47
CA ALA A 46 -5.69 -5.30 -5.01
C ALA A 46 -6.04 -6.57 -4.20
N ILE A 47 -5.05 -7.37 -3.75
CA ILE A 47 -5.27 -8.52 -2.84
C ILE A 47 -5.92 -8.07 -1.53
N MET A 48 -5.45 -6.97 -0.95
CA MET A 48 -6.02 -6.44 0.29
C MET A 48 -7.48 -5.99 0.08
N GLY A 49 -7.79 -5.36 -1.05
CA GLY A 49 -9.16 -5.03 -1.43
C GLY A 49 -10.05 -6.28 -1.56
N LEU A 50 -9.59 -7.33 -2.23
CA LEU A 50 -10.30 -8.62 -2.30
C LEU A 50 -10.49 -9.26 -0.92
N THR A 51 -9.52 -9.09 -0.03
CA THR A 51 -9.61 -9.56 1.36
C THR A 51 -10.72 -8.84 2.12
N VAL A 52 -10.82 -7.50 2.00
CA VAL A 52 -11.93 -6.71 2.59
C VAL A 52 -13.26 -7.23 2.09
N ALA A 53 -13.35 -7.59 0.81
CA ALA A 53 -14.58 -8.09 0.22
C ALA A 53 -14.93 -9.55 0.56
N GLY A 54 -14.09 -10.26 1.30
CA GLY A 54 -14.29 -11.68 1.62
C GLY A 54 -13.99 -12.62 0.45
N SER A 55 -13.37 -12.13 -0.63
CA SER A 55 -12.93 -12.93 -1.80
C SER A 55 -11.61 -13.65 -1.48
N PHE A 56 -11.60 -14.43 -0.41
CA PHE A 56 -10.38 -15.02 0.16
C PHE A 56 -9.66 -15.98 -0.78
N SER A 57 -10.39 -16.74 -1.60
CA SER A 57 -9.78 -17.62 -2.60
C SER A 57 -8.97 -16.84 -3.65
N ASN A 58 -9.48 -15.69 -4.08
CA ASN A 58 -8.78 -14.79 -4.99
C ASN A 58 -7.55 -14.16 -4.33
N ALA A 59 -7.67 -13.74 -3.07
CA ALA A 59 -6.55 -13.20 -2.31
C ALA A 59 -5.42 -14.24 -2.15
N VAL A 60 -5.75 -15.49 -1.78
CA VAL A 60 -4.77 -16.58 -1.67
C VAL A 60 -4.12 -16.92 -3.02
N ALA A 61 -4.89 -16.90 -4.12
CA ALA A 61 -4.33 -17.06 -5.47
C ALA A 61 -3.32 -15.97 -5.80
N GLY A 62 -3.60 -14.70 -5.43
CA GLY A 62 -2.67 -13.58 -5.57
C GLY A 62 -1.37 -13.79 -4.80
N PHE A 63 -1.43 -14.20 -3.53
CA PHE A 63 -0.22 -14.56 -2.77
C PHE A 63 0.52 -15.75 -3.38
N GLY A 64 -0.21 -16.72 -3.97
CA GLY A 64 0.36 -17.85 -4.69
C GLY A 64 1.18 -17.40 -5.90
N TRP A 65 0.68 -16.40 -6.65
CA TRP A 65 1.41 -15.79 -7.76
C TRP A 65 2.70 -15.11 -7.28
N LEU A 66 2.63 -14.28 -6.25
CA LEU A 66 3.82 -13.65 -5.64
C LEU A 66 4.85 -14.70 -5.22
N HIS A 67 4.41 -15.78 -4.56
CA HIS A 67 5.30 -16.87 -4.14
C HIS A 67 6.01 -17.54 -5.32
N LYS A 68 5.28 -17.78 -6.42
CA LYS A 68 5.82 -18.37 -7.65
C LYS A 68 6.83 -17.46 -8.35
N MET A 69 6.54 -16.14 -8.37
CA MET A 69 7.34 -15.15 -9.09
C MET A 69 8.52 -14.60 -8.27
N GLN A 70 8.62 -14.96 -6.99
CA GLN A 70 9.70 -14.50 -6.13
C GLN A 70 11.06 -15.02 -6.62
N ARG A 71 12.02 -14.13 -6.79
CA ARG A 71 13.39 -14.43 -7.18
C ARG A 71 14.14 -15.15 -6.06
N ALA A 72 15.27 -15.76 -6.40
CA ALA A 72 16.11 -16.48 -5.44
C ALA A 72 16.68 -15.56 -4.33
N ASP A 73 16.89 -14.27 -4.64
CA ASP A 73 17.35 -13.26 -3.68
C ASP A 73 16.22 -12.73 -2.76
N GLY A 74 14.98 -13.15 -2.97
CA GLY A 74 13.82 -12.76 -2.17
C GLY A 74 13.01 -11.58 -2.73
N ALA A 75 13.47 -10.94 -3.79
CA ALA A 75 12.81 -9.81 -4.42
C ALA A 75 11.87 -10.23 -5.57
N TRP A 76 11.25 -9.24 -6.18
CA TRP A 76 10.55 -9.30 -7.46
C TRP A 76 11.15 -8.27 -8.41
N PHE A 77 10.96 -8.46 -9.71
CA PHE A 77 11.24 -7.42 -10.71
C PHE A 77 10.20 -6.29 -10.62
N ALA A 78 10.50 -5.16 -11.25
CA ALA A 78 9.66 -3.97 -11.19
C ALA A 78 8.27 -4.17 -11.80
N ALA A 79 8.17 -4.94 -12.89
CA ALA A 79 6.88 -5.23 -13.54
C ALA A 79 6.87 -6.57 -14.27
N TYR A 80 5.67 -7.12 -14.38
CA TYR A 80 5.34 -8.33 -15.13
C TYR A 80 4.17 -8.07 -16.08
N GLN A 81 4.10 -8.83 -17.16
CA GLN A 81 2.95 -8.89 -18.04
C GLN A 81 2.69 -10.33 -18.44
N ASP A 82 1.46 -10.81 -18.29
CA ASP A 82 1.07 -12.19 -18.60
C ASP A 82 2.05 -13.24 -18.02
N ASP A 83 2.41 -13.09 -16.74
CA ASP A 83 3.38 -13.93 -16.01
C ASP A 83 4.83 -13.88 -16.54
N THR A 84 5.14 -13.01 -17.46
CA THR A 84 6.52 -12.78 -17.93
C THR A 84 7.07 -11.47 -17.39
N VAL A 85 8.40 -11.39 -17.22
CA VAL A 85 9.04 -10.17 -16.75
C VAL A 85 8.95 -9.09 -17.83
N ALA A 86 8.31 -7.96 -17.50
CA ALA A 86 8.18 -6.81 -18.40
C ALA A 86 9.23 -5.72 -18.12
N ASP A 87 9.61 -5.54 -16.86
CA ASP A 87 10.69 -4.64 -16.45
C ASP A 87 11.61 -5.34 -15.46
N ASP A 88 12.79 -5.76 -15.93
CA ASP A 88 13.84 -6.39 -15.16
C ASP A 88 14.91 -5.41 -14.67
N SER A 89 14.74 -4.12 -14.89
CA SER A 89 15.77 -3.12 -14.61
C SER A 89 16.12 -3.01 -13.13
N ARG A 90 15.17 -3.29 -12.24
CA ARG A 90 15.33 -3.11 -10.80
C ARG A 90 14.38 -3.96 -9.96
N ALA A 91 14.66 -4.01 -8.66
CA ALA A 91 13.75 -4.44 -7.60
C ALA A 91 13.56 -3.27 -6.62
N GLU A 92 12.32 -2.81 -6.42
CA GLU A 92 12.00 -1.72 -5.50
C GLU A 92 11.75 -2.25 -4.09
N THR A 93 12.45 -1.71 -3.11
CA THR A 93 12.45 -2.27 -1.74
C THR A 93 11.10 -2.14 -1.03
N ASN A 94 10.34 -1.07 -1.29
CA ASN A 94 8.98 -0.93 -0.78
C ASN A 94 8.01 -1.93 -1.41
N PHE A 95 8.12 -2.22 -2.72
CA PHE A 95 7.35 -3.27 -3.39
C PHE A 95 7.61 -4.64 -2.75
N VAL A 96 8.89 -4.93 -2.51
CA VAL A 96 9.31 -6.20 -1.90
C VAL A 96 8.80 -6.34 -0.46
N ALA A 97 8.86 -5.27 0.35
CA ALA A 97 8.41 -5.30 1.74
C ALA A 97 6.88 -5.46 1.87
N TYR A 98 6.11 -4.92 0.91
CA TYR A 98 4.65 -4.74 1.05
C TYR A 98 3.88 -6.05 1.15
N VAL A 99 4.44 -7.16 0.67
CA VAL A 99 3.86 -8.50 0.84
C VAL A 99 3.59 -8.85 2.31
N ALA A 100 4.42 -8.37 3.23
CA ALA A 100 4.22 -8.58 4.67
C ALA A 100 2.98 -7.82 5.19
N THR A 101 2.75 -6.61 4.68
CA THR A 101 1.54 -5.82 4.98
C THR A 101 0.28 -6.53 4.48
N GLY A 102 0.27 -6.96 3.22
CA GLY A 102 -0.87 -7.67 2.64
C GLY A 102 -1.18 -8.99 3.35
N LEU A 103 -0.16 -9.79 3.65
CA LEU A 103 -0.35 -11.08 4.32
C LEU A 103 -0.84 -10.92 5.78
N TRP A 104 -0.32 -9.91 6.50
CA TRP A 104 -0.82 -9.59 7.84
C TRP A 104 -2.26 -9.07 7.82
N HIS A 105 -2.61 -8.22 6.84
CA HIS A 105 -3.98 -7.78 6.59
C HIS A 105 -4.93 -8.97 6.36
N TYR A 106 -4.54 -9.91 5.50
CA TYR A 106 -5.31 -11.14 5.28
C TYR A 106 -5.54 -11.91 6.57
N TYR A 107 -4.49 -12.09 7.39
CA TYR A 107 -4.62 -12.78 8.67
C TYR A 107 -5.56 -12.04 9.64
N LEU A 108 -5.47 -10.72 9.73
CA LEU A 108 -6.38 -9.94 10.58
C LEU A 108 -7.85 -10.16 10.19
N ALA A 109 -8.14 -10.21 8.89
CA ALA A 109 -9.48 -10.44 8.38
C ALA A 109 -10.00 -11.89 8.60
N THR A 110 -9.11 -12.88 8.48
CA THR A 110 -9.52 -14.30 8.37
C THR A 110 -9.18 -15.14 9.59
N GLN A 111 -8.14 -14.77 10.34
CA GLN A 111 -7.49 -15.59 11.38
C GLN A 111 -6.93 -16.92 10.82
N ASP A 112 -6.67 -16.99 9.50
CA ASP A 112 -6.15 -18.18 8.83
C ASP A 112 -4.62 -18.27 9.01
N LYS A 113 -4.23 -18.97 10.07
CA LYS A 113 -2.82 -19.18 10.41
C LYS A 113 -2.11 -20.15 9.44
N ASP A 114 -2.84 -21.05 8.81
CA ASP A 114 -2.27 -22.04 7.90
C ASP A 114 -1.80 -21.36 6.61
N THR A 115 -2.60 -20.48 6.03
CA THR A 115 -2.20 -19.64 4.89
C THR A 115 -1.01 -18.74 5.26
N LEU A 116 -1.03 -18.15 6.45
CA LEU A 116 0.10 -17.34 6.94
C LEU A 116 1.39 -18.15 7.00
N ALA A 117 1.34 -19.37 7.56
CA ALA A 117 2.49 -20.27 7.66
C ALA A 117 2.98 -20.75 6.27
N GLN A 118 2.05 -21.00 5.35
CA GLN A 118 2.37 -21.39 3.97
C GLN A 118 3.24 -20.33 3.27
N PHE A 119 2.92 -19.04 3.42
CA PHE A 119 3.62 -17.94 2.76
C PHE A 119 4.73 -17.30 3.60
N TRP A 120 4.94 -17.76 4.84
CA TRP A 120 6.00 -17.25 5.71
C TRP A 120 7.40 -17.27 5.07
N PRO A 121 7.85 -18.34 4.38
CA PRO A 121 9.18 -18.33 3.74
C PRO A 121 9.33 -17.23 2.69
N MET A 122 8.24 -16.84 2.01
CA MET A 122 8.24 -15.73 1.06
C MET A 122 8.47 -14.40 1.77
N VAL A 123 7.74 -14.14 2.85
CA VAL A 123 7.92 -12.92 3.66
C VAL A 123 9.33 -12.85 4.23
N GLN A 124 9.83 -13.95 4.78
CA GLN A 124 11.17 -14.00 5.37
C GLN A 124 12.27 -13.61 4.37
N ARG A 125 12.22 -14.16 3.15
CA ARG A 125 13.18 -13.79 2.09
C ARG A 125 13.02 -12.34 1.64
N ALA A 126 11.77 -11.87 1.49
CA ALA A 126 11.49 -10.49 1.11
C ALA A 126 12.06 -9.49 2.12
N ILE A 127 11.82 -9.70 3.40
CA ILE A 127 12.35 -8.82 4.45
C ILE A 127 13.87 -8.90 4.53
N SER A 128 14.48 -10.07 4.35
CA SER A 128 15.95 -10.20 4.30
C SER A 128 16.53 -9.34 3.18
N PHE A 129 15.99 -9.42 1.97
CA PHE A 129 16.40 -8.56 0.84
C PHE A 129 16.31 -7.08 1.18
N VAL A 130 15.20 -6.64 1.77
CA VAL A 130 14.98 -5.23 2.14
C VAL A 130 15.99 -4.76 3.18
N LEU A 131 16.29 -5.57 4.18
CA LEU A 131 17.23 -5.22 5.24
C LEU A 131 18.68 -5.14 4.77
N ASP A 132 19.06 -5.91 3.74
CA ASP A 132 20.36 -5.79 3.08
C ASP A 132 20.55 -4.41 2.42
N GLN A 133 19.47 -3.67 2.18
CA GLN A 133 19.52 -2.32 1.62
C GLN A 133 19.48 -1.22 2.69
N GLN A 134 19.50 -1.56 3.98
CA GLN A 134 19.48 -0.55 5.03
C GLN A 134 20.84 0.12 5.20
N ALA A 135 20.90 1.43 5.00
CA ALA A 135 22.09 2.23 5.25
C ALA A 135 22.46 2.28 6.75
N PRO A 136 23.73 2.48 7.09
CA PRO A 136 24.15 2.68 8.50
C PRO A 136 23.44 3.84 9.20
N SER A 137 22.98 4.84 8.45
CA SER A 137 22.21 5.99 8.95
C SER A 137 20.75 5.67 9.25
N GLY A 138 20.23 4.51 8.77
CA GLY A 138 18.93 3.95 9.11
C GLY A 138 17.89 3.98 8.00
N GLU A 139 18.02 4.83 6.97
CA GLU A 139 17.17 4.78 5.78
C GLU A 139 17.40 3.51 4.99
N ILE A 140 16.40 3.10 4.19
CA ILE A 140 16.51 1.94 3.28
C ILE A 140 16.54 2.49 1.85
N TYR A 141 17.52 2.03 1.07
CA TYR A 141 17.65 2.42 -0.33
C TYR A 141 16.41 1.98 -1.12
N TRP A 142 15.97 2.83 -2.05
CA TRP A 142 14.68 2.65 -2.72
C TRP A 142 14.62 1.47 -3.66
N ALA A 143 15.77 1.11 -4.28
CA ALA A 143 15.83 0.01 -5.24
C ALA A 143 17.22 -0.60 -5.35
N VAL A 144 17.25 -1.81 -5.91
CA VAL A 144 18.45 -2.48 -6.40
C VAL A 144 18.33 -2.60 -7.92
N ASP A 145 19.17 -1.85 -8.65
CA ASP A 145 19.28 -1.96 -10.09
C ASP A 145 20.02 -3.26 -10.46
N THR A 146 19.53 -4.00 -11.44
CA THR A 146 20.04 -5.32 -11.80
C THR A 146 21.44 -5.29 -12.41
N LYS A 147 21.91 -4.14 -12.92
CA LYS A 147 23.23 -3.96 -13.54
C LYS A 147 24.21 -3.26 -12.62
N THR A 148 23.76 -2.28 -11.85
CA THR A 148 24.62 -1.40 -11.05
C THR A 148 24.54 -1.63 -9.54
N GLY A 149 23.59 -2.46 -9.09
CA GLY A 149 23.39 -2.75 -7.68
C GLY A 149 22.57 -1.69 -6.93
N PRO A 150 22.74 -1.53 -5.60
CA PRO A 150 21.90 -0.67 -4.79
C PRO A 150 21.95 0.80 -5.23
N SER A 151 20.79 1.38 -5.48
CA SER A 151 20.59 2.83 -5.71
C SER A 151 20.64 3.54 -4.37
N LYS A 152 21.79 4.13 -4.03
CA LYS A 152 22.12 4.66 -2.69
C LYS A 152 21.38 5.96 -2.36
N ASP A 153 20.07 5.98 -2.57
CA ASP A 153 19.15 7.03 -2.16
C ASP A 153 17.86 6.42 -1.61
N ALA A 154 17.04 7.22 -0.94
CA ALA A 154 15.84 6.76 -0.27
C ALA A 154 14.67 7.71 -0.50
N LEU A 155 13.46 7.14 -0.55
CA LEU A 155 12.19 7.84 -0.65
C LEU A 155 11.49 7.86 0.71
N VAL A 156 10.92 9.01 1.09
CA VAL A 156 10.12 9.11 2.33
C VAL A 156 8.92 8.19 2.28
N THR A 157 8.18 8.18 1.17
CA THR A 157 7.02 7.29 0.94
C THR A 157 7.42 5.82 1.05
N GLY A 158 8.41 5.38 0.26
CA GLY A 158 8.86 3.99 0.26
C GLY A 158 9.38 3.54 1.63
N CYS A 159 10.19 4.36 2.30
CA CYS A 159 10.67 4.07 3.65
C CYS A 159 9.54 4.03 4.70
N SER A 160 8.50 4.85 4.54
CA SER A 160 7.32 4.83 5.42
C SER A 160 6.52 3.54 5.26
N ALA A 161 6.30 3.09 4.01
CA ALA A 161 5.66 1.81 3.73
C ALA A 161 6.47 0.63 4.28
N ILE A 162 7.80 0.64 4.10
CA ILE A 162 8.69 -0.40 4.68
C ILE A 162 8.61 -0.40 6.21
N TYR A 163 8.50 0.77 6.86
CA TYR A 163 8.34 0.85 8.31
C TYR A 163 7.09 0.12 8.81
N LYS A 164 5.95 0.24 8.12
CA LYS A 164 4.73 -0.52 8.41
C LYS A 164 4.91 -2.00 8.07
N SER A 165 5.50 -2.32 6.93
CA SER A 165 5.73 -3.70 6.49
C SER A 165 6.62 -4.48 7.45
N LEU A 166 7.65 -3.85 8.02
CA LEU A 166 8.51 -4.45 9.05
C LEU A 166 7.72 -4.77 10.33
N ALA A 167 6.80 -3.91 10.74
CA ALA A 167 5.93 -4.20 11.86
C ALA A 167 5.03 -5.42 11.59
N CYS A 168 4.39 -5.46 10.42
CA CYS A 168 3.56 -6.59 10.00
C CYS A 168 4.37 -7.89 9.96
N ALA A 169 5.58 -7.85 9.41
CA ALA A 169 6.48 -9.01 9.38
C ALA A 169 6.85 -9.49 10.80
N CYS A 170 7.09 -8.57 11.74
CA CYS A 170 7.34 -8.93 13.14
C CYS A 170 6.12 -9.58 13.80
N HIS A 171 4.91 -9.10 13.52
CA HIS A 171 3.69 -9.74 14.03
C HIS A 171 3.50 -11.15 13.45
N ILE A 172 3.75 -11.34 12.15
CA ILE A 172 3.72 -12.67 11.54
C ILE A 172 4.74 -13.60 12.20
N ALA A 173 5.99 -13.12 12.36
CA ALA A 173 7.05 -13.89 13.01
C ALA A 173 6.65 -14.31 14.42
N GLN A 174 6.18 -13.36 15.26
CA GLN A 174 5.74 -13.62 16.62
C GLN A 174 4.61 -14.65 16.67
N LEU A 175 3.61 -14.51 15.80
CA LEU A 175 2.45 -15.43 15.75
C LEU A 175 2.87 -16.85 15.37
N LEU A 176 3.86 -16.99 14.49
CA LEU A 176 4.39 -18.28 14.04
C LEU A 176 5.51 -18.84 14.92
N GLY A 177 5.97 -18.08 15.92
CA GLY A 177 7.02 -18.51 16.86
C GLY A 177 8.44 -18.36 16.31
N HIS A 178 8.67 -17.38 15.43
CA HIS A 178 9.98 -17.07 14.87
C HIS A 178 10.60 -15.82 15.52
N GLU A 179 11.92 -15.75 15.51
CA GLU A 179 12.68 -14.62 15.99
C GLU A 179 12.59 -13.42 15.02
N SER A 180 12.40 -12.20 15.56
CA SER A 180 12.30 -10.96 14.78
C SER A 180 13.05 -9.76 15.39
N ALA A 181 13.91 -9.98 16.38
CA ALA A 181 14.60 -8.89 17.09
C ALA A 181 15.41 -7.99 16.16
N SER A 182 16.08 -8.56 15.14
CA SER A 182 16.83 -7.78 14.14
C SER A 182 15.93 -6.92 13.27
N TRP A 183 14.71 -7.36 12.98
CA TRP A 183 13.73 -6.61 12.21
C TRP A 183 13.15 -5.44 13.00
N LEU A 184 12.92 -5.64 14.30
CA LEU A 184 12.51 -4.57 15.21
C LEU A 184 13.60 -3.48 15.35
N ASP A 185 14.88 -3.88 15.45
CA ASP A 185 15.97 -2.91 15.45
C ASP A 185 16.06 -2.14 14.14
N ALA A 186 15.97 -2.84 13.00
CA ALA A 186 15.97 -2.21 11.69
C ALA A 186 14.80 -1.22 11.53
N ARG A 187 13.58 -1.61 11.95
CA ARG A 187 12.42 -0.73 11.99
C ARG A 187 12.66 0.50 12.86
N SER A 188 13.23 0.33 14.04
CA SER A 188 13.56 1.44 14.94
C SER A 188 14.55 2.40 14.31
N ARG A 189 15.62 1.89 13.66
CA ARG A 189 16.60 2.72 12.94
C ARG A 189 15.95 3.49 11.79
N LEU A 190 15.08 2.82 11.01
CA LEU A 190 14.34 3.44 9.91
C LEU A 190 13.42 4.55 10.42
N GLY A 191 12.63 4.31 11.47
CA GLY A 191 11.76 5.30 12.09
C GLY A 191 12.51 6.52 12.62
N ARG A 192 13.72 6.33 13.20
CA ARG A 192 14.58 7.46 13.58
C ARG A 192 15.10 8.25 12.37
N ALA A 193 15.42 7.57 11.27
CA ALA A 193 15.85 8.26 10.05
C ALA A 193 14.71 9.11 9.47
N LEU A 194 13.50 8.56 9.36
CA LEU A 194 12.33 9.25 8.86
C LEU A 194 11.97 10.49 9.70
N ARG A 195 12.00 10.38 11.03
CA ARG A 195 11.64 11.48 11.93
C ARG A 195 12.72 12.57 12.07
N HIS A 196 14.00 12.19 12.00
CA HIS A 196 15.07 13.09 12.45
C HIS A 196 16.20 13.32 11.43
N LYS A 197 16.16 12.67 10.26
CA LYS A 197 17.23 12.78 9.27
C LYS A 197 16.72 13.10 7.85
N PRO A 198 15.96 14.19 7.67
CA PRO A 198 15.33 14.49 6.36
C PRO A 198 16.34 14.60 5.22
N LYS A 199 17.58 15.00 5.50
CA LYS A 199 18.66 15.09 4.50
C LYS A 199 19.16 13.74 3.97
N ARG A 200 18.62 12.61 4.47
CA ARG A 200 18.97 11.26 3.99
C ARG A 200 18.09 10.80 2.83
N PHE A 201 17.05 11.58 2.52
CA PHE A 201 16.09 11.29 1.46
C PHE A 201 16.26 12.29 0.31
N ASP A 202 15.91 11.90 -0.91
CA ASP A 202 15.95 12.73 -2.12
C ASP A 202 17.33 13.38 -2.39
N ARG A 203 18.42 12.62 -2.24
CA ARG A 203 19.79 13.17 -2.34
C ARG A 203 20.32 13.25 -3.77
N THR A 204 19.80 12.42 -4.67
CA THR A 204 20.32 12.22 -6.03
C THR A 204 19.32 12.68 -7.10
N TRP A 205 18.15 13.12 -6.70
CA TRP A 205 17.10 13.66 -7.58
C TRP A 205 16.39 14.85 -6.93
N GLU A 206 15.47 15.47 -7.68
CA GLU A 206 14.60 16.52 -7.12
C GLU A 206 13.74 15.99 -6.00
N SER A 207 13.48 16.86 -5.00
CA SER A 207 12.68 16.49 -3.84
C SER A 207 11.30 15.95 -4.25
N LYS A 208 10.91 14.83 -3.63
CA LYS A 208 9.61 14.22 -3.81
C LYS A 208 8.51 14.89 -2.98
N ALA A 209 8.83 15.93 -2.21
CA ALA A 209 7.87 16.68 -1.40
C ALA A 209 6.75 17.37 -2.22
N ARG A 210 6.84 17.36 -3.55
CA ARG A 210 5.80 17.79 -4.49
C ARG A 210 4.68 16.74 -4.66
N TYR A 211 4.90 15.49 -4.24
CA TYR A 211 3.92 14.41 -4.31
C TYR A 211 3.18 14.27 -2.98
N SER A 212 1.88 14.04 -3.04
CA SER A 212 1.03 13.94 -1.84
C SER A 212 1.40 12.77 -0.93
N MET A 213 1.82 11.65 -1.49
CA MET A 213 2.26 10.49 -0.70
C MET A 213 3.46 10.82 0.20
N ASP A 214 4.38 11.68 -0.23
CA ASP A 214 5.51 12.12 0.60
C ASP A 214 5.05 12.90 1.84
N TRP A 215 3.91 13.57 1.73
CA TRP A 215 3.29 14.31 2.83
C TRP A 215 2.53 13.41 3.80
N PHE A 216 1.57 12.58 3.33
CA PHE A 216 0.69 11.86 4.24
C PHE A 216 1.17 10.44 4.61
N TYR A 217 2.03 9.80 3.83
CA TYR A 217 2.45 8.42 4.07
C TYR A 217 3.15 8.18 5.41
N PRO A 218 3.98 9.11 5.93
CA PRO A 218 4.53 8.97 7.28
C PRO A 218 3.46 8.92 8.40
N VAL A 219 2.28 9.53 8.16
CA VAL A 219 1.13 9.41 9.08
C VAL A 219 0.45 8.06 8.88
N LEU A 220 0.11 7.71 7.64
CA LEU A 220 -0.54 6.44 7.30
C LEU A 220 0.22 5.23 7.85
N SER A 221 1.54 5.23 7.74
CA SER A 221 2.40 4.14 8.19
C SER A 221 2.66 4.10 9.70
N GLY A 222 2.23 5.13 10.46
CA GLY A 222 2.46 5.24 11.89
C GLY A 222 3.88 5.69 12.28
N VAL A 223 4.65 6.24 11.35
CA VAL A 223 5.94 6.92 11.65
C VAL A 223 5.71 8.18 12.45
N ILE A 224 4.70 8.96 12.08
CA ILE A 224 4.26 10.18 12.76
C ILE A 224 2.85 9.94 13.29
N THR A 225 2.62 10.18 14.57
CA THR A 225 1.40 9.80 15.29
C THR A 225 0.91 10.90 16.22
N GLY A 226 -0.31 10.79 16.72
CA GLY A 226 -0.87 11.73 17.70
C GLY A 226 -0.97 13.17 17.19
N PRO A 227 -0.68 14.18 18.01
CA PRO A 227 -0.77 15.59 17.62
C PRO A 227 0.11 15.95 16.42
N ASP A 228 1.29 15.35 16.28
CA ASP A 228 2.21 15.62 15.19
C ASP A 228 1.65 15.12 13.84
N ALA A 229 0.89 14.02 13.85
CA ALA A 229 0.21 13.52 12.67
C ALA A 229 -0.84 14.51 12.17
N LYS A 230 -1.66 15.02 13.08
CA LYS A 230 -2.67 16.04 12.79
C LYS A 230 -2.03 17.32 12.25
N GLN A 231 -0.98 17.82 12.91
CA GLN A 231 -0.24 18.99 12.47
C GLN A 231 0.33 18.81 11.06
N ARG A 232 0.95 17.65 10.79
CA ARG A 232 1.52 17.35 9.47
C ARG A 232 0.45 17.34 8.36
N LEU A 233 -0.73 16.79 8.60
CA LEU A 233 -1.81 16.84 7.62
C LEU A 233 -2.31 18.27 7.42
N GLU A 234 -2.43 19.08 8.47
CA GLU A 234 -2.84 20.49 8.38
C GLU A 234 -1.88 21.34 7.56
N GLU A 235 -0.55 21.15 7.72
CA GLU A 235 0.50 21.98 7.09
C GLU A 235 0.42 22.06 5.56
N LYS A 236 -0.11 21.02 4.90
CA LYS A 236 -0.19 20.97 3.44
C LYS A 236 -1.60 20.66 2.91
N TRP A 237 -2.61 20.71 3.77
CA TRP A 237 -3.99 20.37 3.40
C TRP A 237 -4.46 21.18 2.19
N ASP A 238 -4.38 22.51 2.26
CA ASP A 238 -4.84 23.41 1.18
C ASP A 238 -3.99 23.30 -0.10
N ALA A 239 -2.78 22.76 -0.01
CA ALA A 239 -1.92 22.55 -1.16
C ALA A 239 -2.29 21.29 -1.96
N PHE A 240 -2.73 20.24 -1.26
CA PHE A 240 -2.99 18.94 -1.88
C PHE A 240 -4.46 18.57 -1.99
N VAL A 241 -5.35 19.18 -1.21
CA VAL A 241 -6.76 18.80 -1.21
C VAL A 241 -7.58 19.81 -1.98
N GLU A 242 -8.26 19.33 -3.01
CA GLU A 242 -9.28 20.09 -3.73
C GLU A 242 -10.63 19.87 -3.07
N GLU A 243 -11.29 21.00 -2.73
CA GLU A 243 -12.63 20.99 -2.16
C GLU A 243 -13.60 20.25 -3.08
N ASP A 244 -14.45 19.41 -2.51
CA ASP A 244 -15.45 18.58 -3.20
C ASP A 244 -14.91 17.55 -4.22
N LEU A 245 -13.59 17.40 -4.34
CA LEU A 245 -12.98 16.43 -5.27
C LEU A 245 -12.14 15.38 -4.55
N GLY A 246 -10.97 15.76 -4.00
CA GLY A 246 -10.08 14.81 -3.36
C GLY A 246 -8.63 15.31 -3.30
N CYS A 247 -7.69 14.37 -3.23
CA CYS A 247 -6.27 14.63 -3.11
C CYS A 247 -5.60 14.76 -4.48
N ARG A 248 -4.83 15.83 -4.69
CA ARG A 248 -3.91 15.93 -5.83
C ARG A 248 -2.78 14.92 -5.65
N CYS A 249 -2.43 14.20 -6.71
CA CYS A 249 -1.20 13.39 -6.72
C CYS A 249 0.03 14.29 -6.61
N VAL A 250 0.03 15.40 -7.34
CA VAL A 250 1.16 16.34 -7.44
C VAL A 250 0.67 17.76 -7.18
N VAL A 251 1.34 18.49 -6.30
CA VAL A 251 0.88 19.80 -5.79
C VAL A 251 0.69 20.86 -6.90
N ASP A 252 1.49 20.82 -7.94
CA ASP A 252 1.51 21.79 -9.04
C ASP A 252 0.76 21.30 -10.29
N GLN A 253 -0.02 20.23 -10.18
CA GLN A 253 -0.87 19.72 -11.24
C GLN A 253 -2.34 19.73 -10.82
N PRO A 254 -3.28 20.23 -11.65
CA PRO A 254 -4.69 20.29 -11.34
C PRO A 254 -5.37 18.91 -11.55
N TRP A 255 -4.84 17.89 -10.91
CA TRP A 255 -5.18 16.50 -11.10
C TRP A 255 -5.35 15.80 -9.74
N VAL A 256 -6.57 15.41 -9.41
CA VAL A 256 -6.88 14.58 -8.25
C VAL A 256 -6.88 13.13 -8.63
N THR A 257 -6.39 12.27 -7.74
CA THR A 257 -6.35 10.82 -7.95
C THR A 257 -7.16 10.10 -6.87
N ILE A 258 -7.80 9.03 -7.26
CA ILE A 258 -8.71 8.29 -6.39
C ILE A 258 -7.94 7.49 -5.35
N ALA A 259 -6.85 6.84 -5.74
CA ALA A 259 -6.06 6.02 -4.82
C ALA A 259 -5.37 6.87 -3.76
N GLU A 260 -4.66 7.95 -4.13
CA GLU A 260 -4.03 8.84 -3.16
C GLU A 260 -5.07 9.51 -2.25
N THR A 261 -6.30 9.76 -2.76
CA THR A 261 -7.40 10.22 -1.89
C THR A 261 -7.79 9.15 -0.87
N CYS A 262 -7.86 7.88 -1.29
CA CYS A 262 -8.17 6.75 -0.39
C CYS A 262 -7.09 6.55 0.68
N GLU A 263 -5.82 6.65 0.30
CA GLU A 263 -4.70 6.57 1.25
C GLU A 263 -4.70 7.78 2.22
N LEU A 264 -5.03 8.99 1.74
CA LEU A 264 -5.22 10.15 2.61
C LEU A 264 -6.41 9.96 3.56
N ILE A 265 -7.52 9.33 3.12
CA ILE A 265 -8.63 8.95 4.00
C ILE A 265 -8.12 8.08 5.16
N MET A 266 -7.34 7.06 4.86
CA MET A 266 -6.76 6.20 5.89
C MET A 266 -5.79 6.97 6.80
N ALA A 267 -4.97 7.87 6.25
CA ALA A 267 -4.09 8.75 7.05
C ALA A 267 -4.89 9.68 7.97
N CYS A 268 -6.01 10.24 7.51
CA CYS A 268 -6.92 11.04 8.34
C CYS A 268 -7.51 10.22 9.50
N ILE A 269 -7.88 8.96 9.27
CA ILE A 269 -8.35 8.07 10.33
C ILE A 269 -7.26 7.85 11.39
N VAL A 270 -6.00 7.60 10.97
CA VAL A 270 -4.83 7.47 11.88
C VAL A 270 -4.63 8.75 12.70
N ALA A 271 -4.81 9.92 12.08
CA ALA A 271 -4.66 11.22 12.75
C ALA A 271 -5.87 11.62 13.63
N GLY A 272 -6.96 10.83 13.62
CA GLY A 272 -8.21 11.16 14.34
C GLY A 272 -9.11 12.19 13.64
N GLU A 273 -8.86 12.48 12.36
CA GLU A 273 -9.59 13.46 11.53
C GLU A 273 -10.73 12.78 10.74
N ARG A 274 -11.62 12.09 11.45
CA ARG A 274 -12.69 11.26 10.86
C ARG A 274 -13.64 12.04 9.95
N GLU A 275 -13.95 13.29 10.29
CA GLU A 275 -14.85 14.14 9.48
C GLU A 275 -14.23 14.44 8.10
N ARG A 276 -12.93 14.76 8.06
CA ARG A 276 -12.18 14.94 6.81
C ARG A 276 -12.16 13.65 5.99
N ALA A 277 -11.90 12.52 6.64
CA ALA A 277 -11.93 11.20 5.99
C ALA A 277 -13.30 10.91 5.35
N LEU A 278 -14.38 11.18 6.05
CA LEU A 278 -15.75 10.96 5.55
C LEU A 278 -16.07 11.89 4.36
N SER A 279 -15.70 13.17 4.43
CA SER A 279 -15.89 14.12 3.34
C SER A 279 -15.16 13.67 2.08
N LEU A 280 -13.87 13.32 2.19
CA LEU A 280 -13.07 12.80 1.07
C LEU A 280 -13.70 11.54 0.46
N TYR A 281 -14.15 10.59 1.32
CA TYR A 281 -14.79 9.37 0.85
C TYR A 281 -16.09 9.63 0.08
N GLN A 282 -16.90 10.60 0.52
CA GLN A 282 -18.13 11.03 -0.17
C GLN A 282 -17.81 11.67 -1.52
N ASN A 283 -16.76 12.48 -1.58
CA ASN A 283 -16.38 13.19 -2.79
C ASN A 283 -15.96 12.23 -3.92
N ILE A 284 -15.22 11.17 -3.60
CA ILE A 284 -14.76 10.22 -4.63
C ILE A 284 -15.87 9.34 -5.20
N GLN A 285 -17.04 9.20 -4.57
CA GLN A 285 -18.09 8.30 -5.03
C GLN A 285 -18.58 8.60 -6.47
N ARG A 286 -18.44 9.84 -6.92
CA ARG A 286 -18.76 10.24 -8.30
C ARG A 286 -17.87 9.62 -9.38
N PHE A 287 -16.72 9.07 -9.00
CA PHE A 287 -15.74 8.50 -9.92
C PHE A 287 -15.88 7.00 -10.12
N GLN A 288 -16.87 6.36 -9.48
CA GLN A 288 -17.21 4.97 -9.70
C GLN A 288 -18.04 4.81 -10.97
N LEU A 289 -17.73 3.76 -11.77
CA LEU A 289 -18.52 3.39 -12.92
C LEU A 289 -19.54 2.29 -12.59
N GLU A 290 -20.48 2.04 -13.50
CA GLU A 290 -21.54 1.05 -13.33
C GLU A 290 -21.00 -0.39 -13.21
N ASP A 291 -19.87 -0.70 -13.83
CA ASP A 291 -19.19 -2.00 -13.74
C ASP A 291 -18.39 -2.19 -12.43
N GLY A 292 -18.41 -1.22 -11.53
CA GLY A 292 -17.69 -1.24 -10.26
C GLY A 292 -16.24 -0.75 -10.33
N SER A 293 -15.74 -0.43 -11.52
CA SER A 293 -14.41 0.14 -11.71
C SER A 293 -14.32 1.61 -11.25
N TRP A 294 -13.09 2.09 -11.09
CA TRP A 294 -12.78 3.45 -10.65
C TRP A 294 -11.73 4.06 -11.57
N TRP A 295 -11.95 5.32 -11.94
CA TRP A 295 -10.95 6.08 -12.68
C TRP A 295 -9.68 6.26 -11.85
N THR A 296 -8.52 6.30 -12.51
CA THR A 296 -7.24 6.65 -11.86
C THR A 296 -7.29 8.06 -11.30
N GLY A 297 -7.75 9.03 -12.09
CA GLY A 297 -7.80 10.42 -11.67
C GLY A 297 -8.61 11.32 -12.58
N TYR A 298 -8.78 12.57 -12.13
CA TYR A 298 -9.60 13.59 -12.75
C TYR A 298 -8.86 14.93 -12.83
N VAL A 299 -8.74 15.47 -14.04
CA VAL A 299 -8.18 16.78 -14.34
C VAL A 299 -9.31 17.80 -14.30
N PHE A 300 -9.44 18.50 -13.19
CA PHE A 300 -10.63 19.29 -12.89
C PHE A 300 -10.84 20.56 -13.75
N PRO A 301 -9.81 21.27 -14.27
CA PRO A 301 -10.06 22.40 -15.18
C PRO A 301 -10.58 21.95 -16.54
N ASP A 302 -10.23 20.72 -16.97
CA ASP A 302 -10.53 20.20 -18.29
C ASP A 302 -11.80 19.32 -18.28
N ASP A 303 -12.39 19.05 -17.11
CA ASP A 303 -13.50 18.10 -16.92
C ASP A 303 -13.20 16.74 -17.58
N ALA A 304 -11.98 16.21 -17.35
CA ALA A 304 -11.47 15.04 -18.06
C ALA A 304 -10.89 13.99 -17.09
N TYR A 305 -11.13 12.73 -17.39
CA TYR A 305 -10.47 11.62 -16.70
C TYR A 305 -9.09 11.35 -17.34
N TRP A 306 -8.08 11.19 -16.49
CA TRP A 306 -6.72 10.93 -16.95
C TRP A 306 -5.91 10.16 -15.90
N PRO A 307 -5.10 9.17 -16.33
CA PRO A 307 -5.11 8.54 -17.66
C PRO A 307 -6.44 7.82 -17.92
N ASP A 308 -6.69 7.40 -19.16
CA ASP A 308 -7.87 6.60 -19.51
C ASP A 308 -7.68 5.13 -19.06
N GLU A 309 -7.57 4.98 -17.73
CA GLU A 309 -7.27 3.72 -17.06
C GLU A 309 -8.13 3.57 -15.81
N LYS A 310 -8.45 2.30 -15.49
CA LYS A 310 -9.24 1.92 -14.31
C LYS A 310 -8.52 0.81 -13.55
N PRO A 311 -7.50 1.14 -12.78
CA PRO A 311 -6.63 0.14 -12.18
C PRO A 311 -7.31 -0.67 -11.07
N THR A 312 -6.95 -1.95 -10.98
CA THR A 312 -7.39 -2.85 -9.90
C THR A 312 -6.92 -2.36 -8.52
N TRP A 313 -5.73 -1.77 -8.45
CA TRP A 313 -5.20 -1.21 -7.20
C TRP A 313 -5.96 0.04 -6.75
N THR A 314 -6.43 0.90 -7.67
CA THR A 314 -7.34 2.01 -7.31
C THR A 314 -8.64 1.47 -6.69
N ALA A 315 -9.22 0.43 -7.29
CA ALA A 315 -10.38 -0.23 -6.73
C ALA A 315 -10.09 -0.89 -5.37
N GLY A 316 -8.88 -1.46 -5.21
CA GLY A 316 -8.36 -1.98 -3.94
C GLY A 316 -8.27 -0.91 -2.86
N ALA A 317 -7.69 0.24 -3.18
CA ALA A 317 -7.56 1.39 -2.28
C ALA A 317 -8.93 1.89 -1.78
N VAL A 318 -9.95 1.91 -2.65
CA VAL A 318 -11.32 2.28 -2.25
C VAL A 318 -11.89 1.31 -1.23
N LEU A 319 -11.71 0.00 -1.42
CA LEU A 319 -12.15 -1.01 -0.46
C LEU A 319 -11.43 -0.85 0.89
N LEU A 320 -10.13 -0.58 0.87
CA LEU A 320 -9.33 -0.34 2.08
C LEU A 320 -9.75 0.95 2.82
N ALA A 321 -10.00 2.02 2.08
CA ALA A 321 -10.51 3.27 2.67
C ALA A 321 -11.88 3.07 3.31
N ALA A 322 -12.79 2.34 2.65
CA ALA A 322 -14.10 1.99 3.19
C ALA A 322 -13.97 1.13 4.46
N ASP A 323 -13.11 0.11 4.43
CA ASP A 323 -12.86 -0.75 5.62
C ASP A 323 -12.31 0.08 6.78
N SER A 324 -11.30 0.91 6.52
CA SER A 324 -10.73 1.79 7.54
C SER A 324 -11.75 2.77 8.12
N LEU A 325 -12.67 3.32 7.30
CA LEU A 325 -13.65 4.32 7.72
C LEU A 325 -14.85 3.72 8.46
N PHE A 326 -15.31 2.52 8.04
CA PHE A 326 -16.56 1.93 8.50
C PHE A 326 -16.39 0.64 9.31
N ASP A 327 -15.15 0.18 9.57
CA ASP A 327 -14.85 -1.04 10.33
C ASP A 327 -15.56 -2.29 9.75
N LEU A 328 -15.46 -2.46 8.42
CA LEU A 328 -16.14 -3.56 7.73
C LEU A 328 -15.56 -4.92 8.07
N THR A 329 -14.25 -4.97 8.34
CA THR A 329 -13.54 -6.21 8.73
C THR A 329 -12.63 -5.97 9.94
N PRO A 330 -12.18 -7.05 10.63
CA PRO A 330 -11.16 -6.94 11.68
C PRO A 330 -9.82 -6.36 11.16
N ALA A 331 -9.54 -6.45 9.86
CA ALA A 331 -8.34 -5.89 9.25
C ALA A 331 -8.33 -4.36 9.17
N SER A 332 -9.48 -3.69 9.36
CA SER A 332 -9.60 -2.23 9.45
C SER A 332 -8.64 -1.61 10.46
N THR A 333 -8.19 -2.40 11.43
CA THR A 333 -7.24 -1.98 12.47
C THR A 333 -5.80 -1.85 11.99
N LEU A 334 -5.45 -2.42 10.82
CA LEU A 334 -4.07 -2.50 10.32
C LEU A 334 -3.33 -1.15 10.37
N PHE A 335 -3.94 -0.10 9.85
CA PHE A 335 -3.33 1.22 9.83
C PHE A 335 -3.66 2.05 11.08
N LYS A 336 -4.77 1.78 11.76
CA LYS A 336 -5.19 2.50 12.99
C LYS A 336 -4.33 2.20 14.21
N THR A 337 -3.73 1.02 14.26
CA THR A 337 -2.93 0.62 15.43
C THR A 337 -1.58 1.28 15.38
N VAL A 338 -1.34 2.16 16.34
CA VAL A 338 -0.03 2.74 16.61
C VAL A 338 0.74 1.73 17.46
N GLU A 339 1.71 1.09 16.85
CA GLU A 339 2.55 0.12 17.56
C GLU A 339 3.55 0.87 18.44
N SER A 340 3.59 0.51 19.73
CA SER A 340 4.61 1.01 20.66
C SER A 340 5.99 0.66 20.08
N THR A 341 6.83 1.69 19.94
CA THR A 341 8.24 1.57 19.50
C THR A 341 9.09 0.95 20.61
#